data_a0e3ff600e3565605b333193c294ad8e
#
_entry.id   a0e3ff600e3565605b333193c294ad8e
#
_cell.length_a   1.000
_cell.length_b   1.000
_cell.length_c   1.000
_cell.angle_alpha   90.00
_cell.angle_beta   90.00
_cell.angle_gamma   90.00
#
_symmetry.space_group_name_H-M   'P 1'
#
loop_
_entity.id
_entity.type
_entity.pdbx_description
1 polymer ?
#
loop_
_entity_poly.entity_id
_entity_poly.type
_entity_poly.pdbx_seq_one_letter_code
_entity_poly.pdbx_strand_id
1 'polypeptide(L)'
;MGQEIAALIQEGFAIGDCHFELSDAIVGSSRVKSIDGIEVRTLKDKAREPVHVWIDFSRPEATIQLLKSINSPVVIGTTGFSDDQWKEVVRYSAKLPVLFAPNMAPGMNSLVKMLEKSSFSPKLGFEVLASESHHKHKKDAPSGTMKRLLKALEQLGYQDTPVQVSRVGEVFGVHHVKFVSADEEITLEHRVLNRRVFAKGALLAAEFICQNQEPKIYSFSEVLKS
;
A
#
# COMPACT_ATOMS: atom_id res chain seq x y z
N MET A 1 -7.79 1.38 8.58
CA MET A 1 -6.42 0.78 8.61
C MET A 1 -5.70 1.01 9.93
N GLY A 2 -5.65 2.23 10.48
CA GLY A 2 -4.99 2.48 11.76
C GLY A 2 -5.44 1.56 12.90
N GLN A 3 -6.74 1.29 13.03
CA GLN A 3 -7.27 0.34 14.02
C GLN A 3 -6.79 -1.11 13.78
N GLU A 4 -6.67 -1.55 12.53
CA GLU A 4 -6.15 -2.88 12.20
C GLU A 4 -4.66 -3.03 12.54
N ILE A 5 -3.88 -1.94 12.35
CA ILE A 5 -2.47 -1.91 12.73
C ILE A 5 -2.34 -1.99 14.25
N ALA A 6 -3.09 -1.16 14.98
CA ALA A 6 -3.10 -1.19 16.45
C ALA A 6 -3.50 -2.57 16.99
N ALA A 7 -4.54 -3.19 16.42
CA ALA A 7 -4.96 -4.53 16.82
C ALA A 7 -3.87 -5.59 16.58
N LEU A 8 -3.12 -5.51 15.47
CA LEU A 8 -2.00 -6.41 15.23
C LEU A 8 -0.87 -6.22 16.25
N ILE A 9 -0.57 -4.99 16.63
CA ILE A 9 0.44 -4.68 17.64
C ILE A 9 0.02 -5.25 19.00
N GLN A 10 -1.24 -5.04 19.41
CA GLN A 10 -1.81 -5.60 20.64
C GLN A 10 -1.73 -7.14 20.69
N GLU A 11 -1.96 -7.80 19.55
CA GLU A 11 -1.88 -9.25 19.44
C GLU A 11 -0.43 -9.77 19.45
N GLY A 12 0.57 -8.89 19.58
CA GLY A 12 1.98 -9.26 19.61
C GLY A 12 2.55 -9.63 18.23
N PHE A 13 1.98 -9.07 17.15
CA PHE A 13 2.53 -9.30 15.82
C PHE A 13 3.97 -8.81 15.74
N ALA A 14 4.86 -9.68 15.29
CA ALA A 14 6.29 -9.42 15.12
C ALA A 14 6.77 -9.84 13.73
N ILE A 15 7.92 -9.34 13.32
CA ILE A 15 8.60 -9.70 12.06
C ILE A 15 10.03 -10.09 12.44
N GLY A 16 10.34 -11.40 12.37
CA GLY A 16 11.57 -11.92 12.94
C GLY A 16 11.66 -11.51 14.42
N ASP A 17 12.76 -10.86 14.79
CA ASP A 17 12.98 -10.33 16.14
C ASP A 17 12.46 -8.89 16.34
N CYS A 18 11.85 -8.28 15.32
CA CYS A 18 11.30 -6.94 15.39
C CYS A 18 9.91 -6.96 16.03
N HIS A 19 9.77 -6.31 17.18
CA HIS A 19 8.53 -6.09 17.90
C HIS A 19 8.05 -4.65 17.72
N PHE A 20 6.73 -4.46 17.69
CA PHE A 20 6.11 -3.16 17.50
C PHE A 20 5.41 -2.72 18.80
N GLU A 21 5.58 -1.45 19.12
CA GLU A 21 4.88 -0.78 20.19
C GLU A 21 4.13 0.45 19.66
N LEU A 22 2.87 0.60 20.02
CA LEU A 22 2.09 1.78 19.68
C LEU A 22 2.41 2.90 20.68
N SER A 23 3.14 3.93 20.26
CA SER A 23 3.56 5.05 21.11
C SER A 23 2.67 6.30 20.96
N ASP A 24 2.03 6.47 19.80
CA ASP A 24 1.16 7.60 19.51
C ASP A 24 0.06 7.27 18.50
N ALA A 25 -1.09 7.93 18.59
CA ALA A 25 -2.20 7.81 17.66
C ALA A 25 -2.82 9.17 17.37
N ILE A 26 -2.84 9.55 16.09
CA ILE A 26 -3.42 10.82 15.61
C ILE A 26 -4.54 10.55 14.62
N VAL A 27 -5.65 11.28 14.76
CA VAL A 27 -6.80 11.18 13.84
C VAL A 27 -7.26 12.57 13.39
N GLY A 28 -7.82 12.66 12.19
CA GLY A 28 -8.37 13.91 11.65
C GLY A 28 -9.67 14.33 12.37
N SER A 29 -10.54 13.34 12.61
CA SER A 29 -11.77 13.50 13.39
C SER A 29 -12.21 12.11 13.85
N SER A 30 -12.40 11.90 15.12
CA SER A 30 -12.78 10.59 15.65
C SER A 30 -13.62 10.71 16.91
N ARG A 31 -14.56 9.78 17.05
CA ARG A 31 -15.23 9.51 18.32
C ARG A 31 -14.40 8.58 19.22
N VAL A 32 -13.31 8.01 18.70
CA VAL A 32 -12.38 7.14 19.44
C VAL A 32 -11.51 8.02 20.32
N LYS A 33 -11.55 7.80 21.63
CA LYS A 33 -10.79 8.57 22.61
C LYS A 33 -9.46 7.93 22.96
N SER A 34 -9.38 6.62 22.85
CA SER A 34 -8.14 5.88 23.11
C SER A 34 -8.04 4.64 22.21
N ILE A 35 -6.82 4.23 21.92
CA ILE A 35 -6.47 2.98 21.24
C ILE A 35 -5.36 2.36 22.08
N ASP A 36 -5.57 1.15 22.57
CA ASP A 36 -4.58 0.43 23.39
C ASP A 36 -4.09 1.23 24.63
N GLY A 37 -5.01 1.90 25.32
CA GLY A 37 -4.66 2.75 26.44
C GLY A 37 -3.98 4.07 26.07
N ILE A 38 -3.61 4.28 24.82
CA ILE A 38 -3.02 5.51 24.30
C ILE A 38 -4.13 6.48 23.92
N GLU A 39 -4.09 7.67 24.48
CA GLU A 39 -5.01 8.75 24.14
C GLU A 39 -4.87 9.13 22.67
N VAL A 40 -5.98 9.08 21.93
CA VAL A 40 -6.04 9.50 20.54
C VAL A 40 -6.08 11.02 20.45
N ARG A 41 -5.14 11.59 19.76
CA ARG A 41 -4.99 13.04 19.56
C ARG A 41 -5.47 13.47 18.19
N THR A 42 -5.55 14.75 17.99
CA THR A 42 -5.92 15.35 16.71
C THR A 42 -4.68 15.93 16.01
N LEU A 43 -4.79 16.22 14.72
CA LEU A 43 -3.73 16.88 13.94
C LEU A 43 -3.36 18.29 14.45
N LYS A 44 -4.14 18.87 15.38
CA LYS A 44 -3.81 20.15 16.02
C LYS A 44 -2.83 20.00 17.17
N ASP A 45 -2.73 18.80 17.72
CA ASP A 45 -1.83 18.49 18.82
C ASP A 45 -0.43 18.21 18.25
N LYS A 46 0.61 18.53 19.02
CA LYS A 46 1.97 18.15 18.65
C LYS A 46 2.13 16.63 18.73
N ALA A 47 2.80 16.04 17.77
CA ALA A 47 3.18 14.63 17.82
C ALA A 47 3.99 14.34 19.09
N ARG A 48 3.78 13.18 19.71
CA ARG A 48 4.65 12.72 20.81
C ARG A 48 5.95 12.22 20.21
N GLU A 49 7.05 12.53 20.85
CA GLU A 49 8.37 12.04 20.49
C GLU A 49 9.00 11.37 21.73
N PRO A 50 9.84 10.36 21.58
CA PRO A 50 10.32 9.80 20.30
C PRO A 50 9.34 8.81 19.68
N VAL A 51 9.18 8.89 18.34
CA VAL A 51 8.51 7.89 17.52
C VAL A 51 9.50 7.45 16.43
N HIS A 52 9.74 6.14 16.30
CA HIS A 52 10.68 5.62 15.31
C HIS A 52 10.15 5.74 13.87
N VAL A 53 8.86 5.51 13.68
CA VAL A 53 8.19 5.58 12.37
C VAL A 53 6.72 5.88 12.50
N TRP A 54 6.20 6.71 11.61
CA TRP A 54 4.76 6.97 11.47
C TRP A 54 4.18 6.11 10.36
N ILE A 55 2.94 5.66 10.56
CA ILE A 55 2.18 4.94 9.52
C ILE A 55 0.89 5.72 9.25
N ASP A 56 0.74 6.22 8.02
CA ASP A 56 -0.39 7.06 7.62
C ASP A 56 -1.30 6.40 6.59
N PHE A 57 -2.57 6.25 6.94
CA PHE A 57 -3.68 5.84 6.07
C PHE A 57 -4.84 6.82 6.21
N SER A 58 -4.59 8.08 6.04
CA SER A 58 -5.57 9.15 6.26
C SER A 58 -6.12 9.71 4.94
N ARG A 59 -6.00 11.00 4.75
CA ARG A 59 -6.33 11.74 3.53
C ARG A 59 -5.16 12.66 3.18
N PRO A 60 -5.00 13.07 1.91
CA PRO A 60 -3.87 13.91 1.50
C PRO A 60 -3.65 15.14 2.38
N GLU A 61 -4.71 15.87 2.72
CA GLU A 61 -4.63 17.07 3.56
C GLU A 61 -4.09 16.74 4.97
N ALA A 62 -4.53 15.61 5.53
CA ALA A 62 -4.10 15.15 6.84
C ALA A 62 -2.65 14.66 6.82
N THR A 63 -2.25 13.94 5.76
CA THR A 63 -0.85 13.55 5.53
C THR A 63 0.05 14.78 5.52
N ILE A 64 -0.30 15.83 4.75
CA ILE A 64 0.52 17.05 4.68
C ILE A 64 0.61 17.76 6.03
N GLN A 65 -0.47 17.77 6.82
CA GLN A 65 -0.43 18.32 8.17
C GLN A 65 0.46 17.47 9.10
N LEU A 66 0.36 16.14 9.00
CA LEU A 66 1.22 15.22 9.76
C LEU A 66 2.70 15.48 9.45
N LEU A 67 3.10 15.52 8.17
CA LEU A 67 4.47 15.76 7.75
C LEU A 67 5.06 17.08 8.27
N LYS A 68 4.22 18.09 8.55
CA LYS A 68 4.64 19.35 9.16
C LYS A 68 4.86 19.26 10.67
N SER A 69 4.33 18.22 11.33
CA SER A 69 4.34 18.08 12.79
C SER A 69 5.27 16.99 13.31
N ILE A 70 5.83 16.15 12.43
CA ILE A 70 6.70 15.04 12.77
C ILE A 70 8.13 15.27 12.26
N ASN A 71 9.08 14.56 12.87
CA ASN A 71 10.50 14.58 12.46
C ASN A 71 11.10 13.17 12.50
N SER A 72 10.37 12.20 11.96
CA SER A 72 10.73 10.77 11.94
C SER A 72 10.31 10.13 10.62
N PRO A 73 10.88 9.00 10.20
CA PRO A 73 10.46 8.27 9.02
C PRO A 73 8.95 8.03 8.95
N VAL A 74 8.39 7.96 7.75
CA VAL A 74 6.95 7.76 7.56
C VAL A 74 6.62 6.77 6.45
N VAL A 75 5.68 5.87 6.73
CA VAL A 75 5.04 4.96 5.78
C VAL A 75 3.70 5.55 5.37
N ILE A 76 3.52 5.85 4.10
CA ILE A 76 2.32 6.51 3.56
C ILE A 76 1.55 5.53 2.68
N GLY A 77 0.36 5.14 3.14
CA GLY A 77 -0.65 4.39 2.37
C GLY A 77 -1.78 5.26 1.84
N THR A 78 -1.80 6.54 2.20
CA THR A 78 -2.73 7.53 1.68
C THR A 78 -2.54 7.73 0.18
N THR A 79 -3.64 7.86 -0.56
CA THR A 79 -3.66 8.04 -2.02
C THR A 79 -4.48 9.27 -2.42
N GLY A 80 -4.36 9.71 -3.66
CA GLY A 80 -5.15 10.81 -4.19
C GLY A 80 -4.55 12.20 -3.93
N PHE A 81 -3.23 12.29 -3.77
CA PHE A 81 -2.52 13.56 -3.66
C PHE A 81 -2.65 14.38 -4.95
N SER A 82 -2.86 15.69 -4.81
CA SER A 82 -2.63 16.64 -5.90
C SER A 82 -1.13 16.81 -6.14
N ASP A 83 -0.77 17.41 -7.28
CA ASP A 83 0.64 17.67 -7.61
C ASP A 83 1.32 18.53 -6.54
N ASP A 84 0.64 19.53 -6.00
CA ASP A 84 1.22 20.39 -4.95
C ASP A 84 1.37 19.66 -3.62
N GLN A 85 0.41 18.82 -3.25
CA GLN A 85 0.53 17.95 -2.08
C GLN A 85 1.67 16.94 -2.25
N TRP A 86 1.84 16.38 -3.44
CA TRP A 86 2.95 15.48 -3.73
C TRP A 86 4.32 16.16 -3.61
N LYS A 87 4.44 17.41 -4.04
CA LYS A 87 5.66 18.21 -3.83
C LYS A 87 6.05 18.34 -2.35
N GLU A 88 5.06 18.44 -1.45
CA GLU A 88 5.34 18.46 0.00
C GLU A 88 5.88 17.11 0.50
N VAL A 89 5.34 15.98 0.01
CA VAL A 89 5.88 14.65 0.30
C VAL A 89 7.33 14.54 -0.18
N VAL A 90 7.63 15.01 -1.39
CA VAL A 90 8.99 15.04 -1.95
C VAL A 90 9.93 15.94 -1.12
N ARG A 91 9.46 17.09 -0.66
CA ARG A 91 10.26 17.96 0.23
C ARG A 91 10.60 17.29 1.55
N TYR A 92 9.64 16.57 2.13
CA TYR A 92 9.86 15.81 3.36
C TYR A 92 10.88 14.69 3.13
N SER A 93 10.75 13.95 2.03
CA SER A 93 11.65 12.85 1.69
C SER A 93 13.10 13.26 1.42
N ALA A 94 13.34 14.53 1.11
CA ALA A 94 14.69 15.07 0.99
C ALA A 94 15.44 15.21 2.34
N LYS A 95 14.72 15.06 3.47
CA LYS A 95 15.28 15.18 4.82
C LYS A 95 15.16 13.87 5.60
N LEU A 96 14.10 13.11 5.40
CA LEU A 96 13.76 11.92 6.15
C LEU A 96 13.21 10.83 5.23
N PRO A 97 13.44 9.56 5.54
CA PRO A 97 12.92 8.44 4.74
C PRO A 97 11.40 8.46 4.66
N VAL A 98 10.86 8.29 3.46
CA VAL A 98 9.43 8.11 3.20
C VAL A 98 9.23 6.81 2.44
N LEU A 99 8.37 5.92 2.93
CA LEU A 99 7.92 4.79 2.13
C LEU A 99 6.51 5.08 1.63
N PHE A 100 6.34 5.17 0.32
CA PHE A 100 5.04 5.38 -0.30
C PHE A 100 4.55 4.12 -1.01
N ALA A 101 3.38 3.63 -0.61
CA ALA A 101 2.75 2.47 -1.23
C ALA A 101 1.22 2.57 -1.26
N PRO A 102 0.61 2.79 -2.43
CA PRO A 102 -0.85 2.79 -2.59
C PRO A 102 -1.51 1.45 -2.25
N ASN A 103 -0.76 0.37 -2.32
CA ASN A 103 -1.19 -0.96 -1.94
C ASN A 103 -0.04 -1.65 -1.19
N MET A 104 -0.30 -2.00 0.07
CA MET A 104 0.68 -2.65 0.97
C MET A 104 0.44 -4.16 1.14
N ALA A 105 -0.39 -4.81 0.30
CA ALA A 105 -0.52 -6.27 0.33
C ALA A 105 0.78 -6.91 -0.24
N PRO A 106 1.55 -7.68 0.56
CA PRO A 106 2.80 -8.27 0.09
C PRO A 106 2.60 -9.18 -1.12
N GLY A 107 1.56 -10.03 -1.09
CA GLY A 107 1.25 -10.94 -2.21
C GLY A 107 0.95 -10.20 -3.52
N MET A 108 0.20 -9.08 -3.49
CA MET A 108 -0.05 -8.30 -4.70
C MET A 108 1.24 -7.66 -5.25
N ASN A 109 2.07 -7.11 -4.38
CA ASN A 109 3.34 -6.53 -4.81
C ASN A 109 4.31 -7.60 -5.35
N SER A 110 4.31 -8.80 -4.77
CA SER A 110 5.05 -9.96 -5.28
C SER A 110 4.54 -10.39 -6.66
N LEU A 111 3.21 -10.45 -6.86
CA LEU A 111 2.60 -10.80 -8.15
C LEU A 111 3.00 -9.79 -9.24
N VAL A 112 2.92 -8.48 -8.98
CA VAL A 112 3.39 -7.45 -9.91
C VAL A 112 4.85 -7.65 -10.25
N LYS A 113 5.71 -7.90 -9.26
CA LYS A 113 7.15 -8.12 -9.48
C LYS A 113 7.45 -9.41 -10.26
N MET A 114 6.68 -10.47 -10.02
CA MET A 114 6.76 -11.72 -10.81
C MET A 114 6.38 -11.45 -12.27
N LEU A 115 5.31 -10.69 -12.49
CA LEU A 115 4.86 -10.30 -13.83
C LEU A 115 5.93 -9.46 -14.56
N GLU A 116 6.45 -8.42 -13.90
CA GLU A 116 7.52 -7.56 -14.47
C GLU A 116 8.80 -8.34 -14.85
N LYS A 117 9.07 -9.46 -14.18
CA LYS A 117 10.25 -10.31 -14.43
C LYS A 117 9.94 -11.53 -15.29
N SER A 118 8.70 -11.74 -15.68
CA SER A 118 8.29 -12.87 -16.48
C SER A 118 8.84 -12.76 -17.92
N SER A 119 8.89 -13.87 -18.60
CA SER A 119 9.22 -13.95 -20.01
C SER A 119 7.99 -13.89 -20.93
N PHE A 120 6.81 -13.60 -20.39
CA PHE A 120 5.60 -13.46 -21.21
C PHE A 120 5.78 -12.34 -22.24
N SER A 121 5.42 -12.64 -23.46
CA SER A 121 5.53 -11.71 -24.60
C SER A 121 4.45 -12.05 -25.63
N PRO A 122 3.86 -11.06 -26.32
CA PRO A 122 2.96 -11.30 -27.45
C PRO A 122 3.58 -12.19 -28.54
N LYS A 123 4.91 -12.20 -28.67
CA LYS A 123 5.64 -13.07 -29.62
C LYS A 123 5.47 -14.57 -29.34
N LEU A 124 5.07 -14.95 -28.12
CA LEU A 124 4.76 -16.32 -27.75
C LEU A 124 3.32 -16.73 -28.12
N GLY A 125 2.55 -15.87 -28.78
CA GLY A 125 1.19 -16.14 -29.21
C GLY A 125 0.13 -16.00 -28.11
N PHE A 126 0.48 -15.44 -26.94
CA PHE A 126 -0.51 -15.18 -25.90
C PHE A 126 -1.26 -13.87 -26.13
N GLU A 127 -2.57 -13.93 -26.00
CA GLU A 127 -3.45 -12.80 -25.75
C GLU A 127 -3.61 -12.63 -24.23
N VAL A 128 -3.91 -11.41 -23.76
CA VAL A 128 -4.03 -11.12 -22.34
C VAL A 128 -5.38 -10.50 -22.02
N LEU A 129 -6.00 -10.99 -20.95
CA LEU A 129 -7.20 -10.41 -20.34
C LEU A 129 -6.90 -10.11 -18.88
N ALA A 130 -7.24 -8.91 -18.42
CA ALA A 130 -7.21 -8.57 -17.00
C ALA A 130 -8.64 -8.46 -16.44
N SER A 131 -8.82 -8.82 -15.17
CA SER A 131 -10.10 -8.60 -14.49
C SER A 131 -9.92 -8.25 -13.01
N GLU A 132 -10.87 -7.48 -12.48
CA GLU A 132 -10.93 -7.14 -11.06
C GLU A 132 -12.34 -7.17 -10.51
N SER A 133 -12.43 -7.54 -9.23
CA SER A 133 -13.67 -7.49 -8.44
C SER A 133 -13.41 -6.80 -7.12
N HIS A 134 -14.26 -5.85 -6.74
CA HIS A 134 -14.22 -5.17 -5.44
C HIS A 134 -15.63 -4.96 -4.89
N HIS A 135 -15.71 -4.54 -3.62
CA HIS A 135 -16.98 -4.23 -2.97
C HIS A 135 -17.76 -3.13 -3.72
N LYS A 136 -19.09 -3.16 -3.58
CA LYS A 136 -20.02 -2.26 -4.28
C LYS A 136 -19.78 -0.77 -4.06
N HIS A 137 -19.11 -0.38 -2.96
CA HIS A 137 -18.85 1.02 -2.61
C HIS A 137 -17.54 1.59 -3.19
N LYS A 138 -16.73 0.78 -3.90
CA LYS A 138 -15.48 1.24 -4.50
C LYS A 138 -15.76 2.09 -5.74
N LYS A 139 -15.30 3.34 -5.74
CA LYS A 139 -15.61 4.34 -6.78
C LYS A 139 -14.66 4.30 -7.97
N ASP A 140 -13.38 4.07 -7.74
CA ASP A 140 -12.37 4.05 -8.80
C ASP A 140 -12.46 2.76 -9.64
N ALA A 141 -12.43 2.92 -10.95
CA ALA A 141 -12.44 1.85 -11.95
C ALA A 141 -11.63 2.27 -13.19
N PRO A 142 -10.63 1.50 -13.63
CA PRO A 142 -9.97 0.43 -12.91
C PRO A 142 -9.29 0.91 -11.62
N SER A 143 -9.11 -0.02 -10.66
CA SER A 143 -8.45 0.29 -9.40
C SER A 143 -6.98 0.68 -9.59
N GLY A 144 -6.39 1.38 -8.62
CA GLY A 144 -4.96 1.69 -8.64
C GLY A 144 -4.07 0.43 -8.75
N THR A 145 -4.51 -0.68 -8.18
CA THR A 145 -3.82 -1.98 -8.31
C THR A 145 -3.88 -2.51 -9.75
N MET A 146 -5.07 -2.46 -10.37
CA MET A 146 -5.23 -2.88 -11.77
C MET A 146 -4.39 -2.01 -12.70
N LYS A 147 -4.36 -0.69 -12.50
CA LYS A 147 -3.50 0.20 -13.29
C LYS A 147 -2.01 -0.17 -13.20
N ARG A 148 -1.54 -0.63 -12.04
CA ARG A 148 -0.16 -1.12 -11.88
C ARG A 148 0.08 -2.43 -12.65
N LEU A 149 -0.89 -3.36 -12.62
CA LEU A 149 -0.82 -4.60 -13.40
C LEU A 149 -0.79 -4.31 -14.91
N LEU A 150 -1.65 -3.40 -15.38
CA LEU A 150 -1.67 -2.97 -16.79
C LEU A 150 -0.32 -2.36 -17.19
N LYS A 151 0.27 -1.51 -16.37
CA LYS A 151 1.59 -0.94 -16.64
C LYS A 151 2.68 -2.01 -16.74
N ALA A 152 2.63 -3.06 -15.90
CA ALA A 152 3.55 -4.19 -16.01
C ALA A 152 3.33 -4.98 -17.30
N LEU A 153 2.07 -5.16 -17.73
CA LEU A 153 1.74 -5.81 -19.01
C LEU A 153 2.21 -4.99 -20.22
N GLU A 154 2.05 -3.66 -20.17
CA GLU A 154 2.58 -2.76 -21.21
C GLU A 154 4.10 -2.89 -21.37
N GLN A 155 4.85 -3.05 -20.27
CA GLN A 155 6.30 -3.28 -20.30
C GLN A 155 6.68 -4.63 -20.93
N LEU A 156 5.80 -5.62 -20.87
CA LEU A 156 5.93 -6.91 -21.54
C LEU A 156 5.49 -6.87 -23.01
N GLY A 157 4.97 -5.74 -23.49
CA GLY A 157 4.55 -5.53 -24.89
C GLY A 157 3.04 -5.69 -25.12
N TYR A 158 2.23 -5.92 -24.09
CA TYR A 158 0.77 -6.02 -24.19
C TYR A 158 0.13 -4.63 -24.06
N GLN A 159 -0.07 -3.98 -25.20
CA GLN A 159 -0.78 -2.69 -25.24
C GLN A 159 -2.29 -2.90 -25.20
N ASP A 160 -3.03 -1.94 -24.65
CA ASP A 160 -4.50 -1.93 -24.65
C ASP A 160 -5.15 -3.21 -24.10
N THR A 161 -4.56 -3.82 -23.07
CA THR A 161 -5.09 -5.04 -22.44
C THR A 161 -6.55 -4.84 -22.01
N PRO A 162 -7.51 -5.67 -22.48
CA PRO A 162 -8.90 -5.61 -22.06
C PRO A 162 -9.04 -5.80 -20.55
N VAL A 163 -9.89 -4.99 -19.90
CA VAL A 163 -10.14 -5.07 -18.47
C VAL A 163 -11.61 -5.28 -18.17
N GLN A 164 -11.93 -6.35 -17.47
CA GLN A 164 -13.26 -6.58 -16.91
C GLN A 164 -13.30 -6.10 -15.45
N VAL A 165 -14.24 -5.20 -15.15
CA VAL A 165 -14.37 -4.62 -13.81
C VAL A 165 -15.72 -4.99 -13.23
N SER A 166 -15.72 -5.58 -12.02
CA SER A 166 -16.96 -5.84 -11.28
C SER A 166 -16.93 -5.17 -9.89
N ARG A 167 -18.13 -4.80 -9.43
CA ARG A 167 -18.39 -4.22 -8.12
C ARG A 167 -19.55 -4.99 -7.49
N VAL A 168 -19.24 -5.88 -6.53
CA VAL A 168 -20.21 -6.85 -6.01
C VAL A 168 -19.96 -7.15 -4.53
N GLY A 169 -21.01 -7.19 -3.73
CA GLY A 169 -20.97 -7.57 -2.32
C GLY A 169 -19.95 -6.77 -1.51
N GLU A 170 -19.22 -7.46 -0.65
CA GLU A 170 -18.19 -6.93 0.24
C GLU A 170 -16.79 -7.47 -0.11
N VAL A 171 -16.55 -7.77 -1.38
CA VAL A 171 -15.25 -8.29 -1.87
C VAL A 171 -14.16 -7.27 -1.62
N PHE A 172 -13.11 -7.64 -0.88
CA PHE A 172 -12.01 -6.73 -0.55
C PHE A 172 -11.11 -6.41 -1.74
N GLY A 173 -10.99 -7.33 -2.68
CA GLY A 173 -10.23 -7.17 -3.92
C GLY A 173 -9.78 -8.52 -4.46
N VAL A 174 -10.15 -8.79 -5.70
CA VAL A 174 -9.66 -9.92 -6.49
C VAL A 174 -9.14 -9.36 -7.80
N HIS A 175 -7.96 -9.80 -8.22
CA HIS A 175 -7.34 -9.37 -9.46
C HIS A 175 -6.85 -10.60 -10.20
N HIS A 176 -7.12 -10.67 -11.49
CA HIS A 176 -6.61 -11.71 -12.38
C HIS A 176 -5.88 -11.08 -13.55
N VAL A 177 -4.82 -11.75 -13.98
CA VAL A 177 -4.20 -11.58 -15.30
C VAL A 177 -4.19 -12.97 -15.93
N LYS A 178 -4.83 -13.10 -17.09
CA LYS A 178 -4.97 -14.34 -17.82
C LYS A 178 -4.24 -14.21 -19.15
N PHE A 179 -3.31 -15.11 -19.42
CA PHE A 179 -2.63 -15.28 -20.68
C PHE A 179 -3.25 -16.49 -21.39
N VAL A 180 -3.71 -16.30 -22.62
CA VAL A 180 -4.43 -17.32 -23.39
C VAL A 180 -3.78 -17.48 -24.76
N SER A 181 -3.49 -18.70 -25.14
CA SER A 181 -3.11 -19.08 -26.51
C SER A 181 -4.10 -20.10 -27.06
N ALA A 182 -3.84 -20.61 -28.26
CA ALA A 182 -4.66 -21.68 -28.85
C ALA A 182 -4.58 -23.00 -28.06
N ASP A 183 -3.46 -23.24 -27.38
CA ASP A 183 -3.14 -24.56 -26.81
C ASP A 183 -3.07 -24.55 -25.28
N GLU A 184 -2.94 -23.38 -24.64
CA GLU A 184 -2.79 -23.31 -23.18
C GLU A 184 -3.29 -21.96 -22.60
N GLU A 185 -3.55 -21.99 -21.32
CA GLU A 185 -3.98 -20.83 -20.54
C GLU A 185 -3.19 -20.75 -19.24
N ILE A 186 -2.75 -19.55 -18.86
CA ILE A 186 -2.13 -19.28 -17.57
C ILE A 186 -2.91 -18.18 -16.88
N THR A 187 -3.33 -18.43 -15.63
CA THR A 187 -4.01 -17.43 -14.81
C THR A 187 -3.18 -17.09 -13.58
N LEU A 188 -2.88 -15.81 -13.42
CA LEU A 188 -2.32 -15.25 -12.20
C LEU A 188 -3.45 -14.60 -11.40
N GLU A 189 -3.69 -15.06 -10.18
CA GLU A 189 -4.71 -14.51 -9.30
C GLU A 189 -4.11 -13.99 -7.99
N HIS A 190 -4.59 -12.84 -7.55
CA HIS A 190 -4.44 -12.37 -6.18
C HIS A 190 -5.80 -12.04 -5.59
N ARG A 191 -6.09 -12.63 -4.43
CA ARG A 191 -7.33 -12.43 -3.68
C ARG A 191 -7.03 -11.96 -2.26
N VAL A 192 -7.63 -10.85 -1.88
CA VAL A 192 -7.60 -10.37 -0.50
C VAL A 192 -8.69 -11.09 0.30
N LEU A 193 -8.28 -11.91 1.25
CA LEU A 193 -9.19 -12.64 2.15
C LEU A 193 -9.58 -11.81 3.38
N ASN A 194 -8.67 -10.94 3.85
CA ASN A 194 -8.85 -10.10 5.02
C ASN A 194 -8.06 -8.79 4.86
N ARG A 195 -8.64 -7.66 5.27
CA ARG A 195 -7.99 -6.33 5.21
C ARG A 195 -6.73 -6.24 6.08
N ARG A 196 -6.56 -7.12 7.06
CA ARG A 196 -5.35 -7.21 7.88
C ARG A 196 -4.08 -7.43 7.06
N VAL A 197 -4.16 -7.95 5.84
CA VAL A 197 -3.02 -8.08 4.93
C VAL A 197 -2.34 -6.73 4.65
N PHE A 198 -3.13 -5.65 4.54
CA PHE A 198 -2.58 -4.30 4.33
C PHE A 198 -1.92 -3.74 5.59
N ALA A 199 -2.48 -4.06 6.77
CA ALA A 199 -1.90 -3.68 8.05
C ALA A 199 -0.57 -4.41 8.30
N LYS A 200 -0.51 -5.72 8.02
CA LYS A 200 0.75 -6.50 8.06
C LYS A 200 1.79 -5.92 7.12
N GLY A 201 1.39 -5.59 5.89
CA GLY A 201 2.29 -4.95 4.93
C GLY A 201 2.78 -3.57 5.40
N ALA A 202 1.93 -2.79 6.08
CA ALA A 202 2.36 -1.51 6.65
C ALA A 202 3.40 -1.69 7.77
N LEU A 203 3.27 -2.73 8.59
CA LEU A 203 4.28 -3.06 9.62
C LEU A 203 5.59 -3.57 8.99
N LEU A 204 5.52 -4.39 7.92
CA LEU A 204 6.70 -4.75 7.13
C LEU A 204 7.41 -3.51 6.55
N ALA A 205 6.64 -2.55 6.02
CA ALA A 205 7.18 -1.30 5.51
C ALA A 205 7.79 -0.43 6.62
N ALA A 206 7.20 -0.45 7.83
CA ALA A 206 7.71 0.27 8.99
C ALA A 206 9.03 -0.32 9.48
N GLU A 207 9.12 -1.63 9.59
CA GLU A 207 10.38 -2.32 9.93
C GLU A 207 11.46 -2.01 8.90
N PHE A 208 11.17 -2.17 7.61
CA PHE A 208 12.09 -1.87 6.52
C PHE A 208 12.64 -0.43 6.59
N ILE A 209 11.76 0.58 6.76
CA ILE A 209 12.19 1.98 6.76
C ILE A 209 12.98 2.36 8.01
N CYS A 210 12.77 1.69 9.13
CA CYS A 210 13.59 1.86 10.34
C CYS A 210 15.04 1.38 10.12
N GLN A 211 15.25 0.40 9.25
CA GLN A 211 16.58 -0.13 8.90
C GLN A 211 17.23 0.67 7.75
N ASN A 212 16.44 1.40 6.95
CA ASN A 212 16.88 2.12 5.76
C ASN A 212 16.68 3.63 5.94
N GLN A 213 17.69 4.31 6.51
CA GLN A 213 17.61 5.70 6.96
C GLN A 213 18.02 6.73 5.89
N GLU A 214 18.32 6.31 4.65
CA GLU A 214 18.65 7.24 3.57
C GLU A 214 17.41 8.10 3.20
N PRO A 215 17.54 9.45 3.20
CA PRO A 215 16.44 10.35 2.83
C PRO A 215 16.07 10.20 1.36
N LYS A 216 14.97 9.53 1.08
CA LYS A 216 14.36 9.36 -0.24
C LYS A 216 12.94 8.80 -0.12
N ILE A 217 12.26 8.66 -1.26
CA ILE A 217 11.00 7.92 -1.34
C ILE A 217 11.30 6.47 -1.73
N TYR A 218 11.00 5.57 -0.80
CA TYR A 218 11.03 4.12 -1.00
C TYR A 218 9.70 3.61 -1.54
N SER A 219 9.74 2.56 -2.33
CA SER A 219 8.57 1.81 -2.79
C SER A 219 8.42 0.49 -2.02
N PHE A 220 7.22 -0.10 -2.04
CA PHE A 220 7.00 -1.41 -1.42
C PHE A 220 7.79 -2.54 -2.12
N SER A 221 8.20 -2.35 -3.37
CA SER A 221 9.03 -3.34 -4.08
C SER A 221 10.45 -3.44 -3.50
N GLU A 222 10.92 -2.41 -2.79
CA GLU A 222 12.20 -2.44 -2.09
C GLU A 222 12.09 -3.25 -0.79
N VAL A 223 10.96 -3.17 -0.08
CA VAL A 223 10.64 -4.01 1.09
C VAL A 223 10.72 -5.50 0.75
N LEU A 224 10.30 -5.90 -0.44
CA LEU A 224 10.32 -7.31 -0.88
C LEU A 224 11.71 -7.80 -1.33
N LYS A 225 12.74 -6.99 -1.24
CA LYS A 225 14.13 -7.34 -1.61
C LYS A 225 15.03 -7.55 -0.40
N SER A 226 14.59 -7.05 0.75
CA SER A 226 15.30 -7.14 2.04
C SER A 226 15.20 -8.53 2.67
#